data_103e38d963d380ceaf0438cdb4196739
#
_entry.id   103e38d963d380ceaf0438cdb4196739
#
_cell.length_a   1.000
_cell.length_b   1.000
_cell.length_c   1.000
_cell.angle_alpha   90.00
_cell.angle_beta   90.00
_cell.angle_gamma   90.00
#
_symmetry.space_group_name_H-M   'P 1'
#
loop_
_entity.id
_entity.type
_entity.pdbx_description
1 polymer ?
#
loop_
_entity_poly.entity_id
_entity_poly.type
_entity_poly.pdbx_seq_one_letter_code
_entity_poly.pdbx_strand_id
1 'polypeptide(L)'
;MEPPVSYPQSDQYQGRKIYGKKSGCAKFSCVGVVGAIVILVIIGVAAYYFALPALMPNSLSGSFLNMVIVPTKDGKEKMWILTDGSFNFIQTTKSPGRTSTGRECYLCKTWTYIVDPTDQKVLKKTKTPYEDIITQIDMVNHNGQVWFITKEYGENEPQVEAYNSETGDKEMDTKDFIAKFPELSAGLAEVFYSKDDNYLRLKTKDGRERLYSFDDSKFYKDYTELNKVQRKDSTIITVPILTSEDNSSSPRKKLLTATGPRASIRDNRSSFEHLSRDIEDIEKSYKIKIAQPLEKIYLEGILYYDDADCAIIIYLDKLGKKSDRLMSCVDLKTGKEMWTVQPDEMFDEMKIDEEDDTFSSLFFTKSNIDVKRSGNLVVLQLKNMGIMGFDFKTGKKLFEMDI
;
A
#
# COMPACT_ATOMS: atom_id res chain seq x y z
N MET A 1 0.24 47.87 61.31
CA MET A 1 1.47 48.68 61.17
C MET A 1 2.65 47.77 61.55
N GLU A 2 3.29 47.17 60.62
CA GLU A 2 4.52 46.42 60.86
C GLU A 2 5.70 47.27 60.45
N PRO A 3 6.85 47.24 61.15
CA PRO A 3 8.02 48.06 60.84
C PRO A 3 8.83 47.45 59.68
N PRO A 4 9.62 48.29 58.96
CA PRO A 4 10.40 47.87 57.83
C PRO A 4 11.65 47.11 58.23
N VAL A 5 11.91 46.02 57.52
CA VAL A 5 13.13 45.21 57.67
C VAL A 5 14.30 45.90 56.97
N SER A 6 15.36 46.20 57.70
CA SER A 6 16.61 46.73 57.20
C SER A 6 17.49 45.62 56.71
N TYR A 7 18.02 45.72 55.49
CA TYR A 7 19.03 44.86 54.94
C TYR A 7 20.45 45.35 55.32
N PRO A 8 21.39 44.48 55.66
CA PRO A 8 22.75 44.89 55.92
C PRO A 8 23.54 45.15 54.63
N GLN A 9 24.31 46.22 54.66
CA GLN A 9 25.25 46.59 53.59
C GLN A 9 26.33 45.53 53.49
N SER A 10 26.60 45.05 52.27
CA SER A 10 27.69 44.13 51.98
C SER A 10 29.03 44.86 51.81
N ASP A 11 30.01 44.41 52.54
CA ASP A 11 31.38 44.86 52.51
C ASP A 11 32.06 44.77 51.14
N GLN A 12 32.81 45.81 50.83
CA GLN A 12 33.66 45.91 49.66
C GLN A 12 34.81 44.87 49.72
N TYR A 13 34.73 43.86 48.91
CA TYR A 13 35.89 43.00 48.65
C TYR A 13 36.82 43.66 47.64
N GLN A 14 37.98 44.12 48.10
CA GLN A 14 39.09 44.57 47.24
C GLN A 14 39.63 43.41 46.42
N GLY A 15 39.51 43.52 45.08
CA GLY A 15 39.99 42.52 44.16
C GLY A 15 41.50 42.34 44.14
N ARG A 16 41.95 41.15 44.48
CA ARG A 16 43.30 40.64 44.12
C ARG A 16 43.35 40.42 42.63
N LYS A 17 44.16 41.22 41.91
CA LYS A 17 44.60 40.92 40.53
C LYS A 17 45.41 39.65 40.49
N ILE A 18 44.79 38.55 40.16
CA ILE A 18 45.50 37.31 39.79
C ILE A 18 45.86 37.46 38.32
N TYR A 19 47.17 37.65 38.07
CA TYR A 19 47.72 37.52 36.71
C TYR A 19 47.64 36.04 36.31
N GLY A 20 46.50 35.65 35.72
CA GLY A 20 46.37 34.38 35.05
C GLY A 20 47.16 34.39 33.76
N LYS A 21 48.16 33.49 33.66
CA LYS A 21 48.81 33.12 32.41
C LYS A 21 47.75 32.95 31.34
N LYS A 22 47.81 33.74 30.28
CA LYS A 22 47.08 33.47 29.04
C LYS A 22 47.55 32.10 28.52
N SER A 23 46.87 31.04 28.92
CA SER A 23 46.92 29.79 28.16
C SER A 23 46.23 30.09 26.83
N GLY A 24 47.02 30.14 25.78
CA GLY A 24 46.52 30.17 24.42
C GLY A 24 45.73 28.90 24.16
N CYS A 25 44.51 28.82 24.66
CA CYS A 25 43.56 27.82 24.24
C CYS A 25 43.25 28.10 22.77
N ALA A 26 43.75 27.22 21.96
CA ALA A 26 43.66 27.20 20.54
C ALA A 26 42.20 27.48 20.10
N LYS A 27 41.96 28.69 19.58
CA LYS A 27 40.71 29.01 18.85
C LYS A 27 40.51 28.11 17.62
N PHE A 28 41.46 27.24 17.34
CA PHE A 28 41.42 26.25 16.25
C PHE A 28 40.62 24.98 16.60
N SER A 29 40.33 24.68 17.87
CA SER A 29 39.71 23.39 18.20
C SER A 29 38.21 23.32 17.96
N CYS A 30 37.46 24.41 18.17
CA CYS A 30 36.01 24.37 17.98
C CYS A 30 35.59 24.33 16.50
N VAL A 31 36.28 25.08 15.63
CA VAL A 31 35.99 25.06 14.20
C VAL A 31 36.37 23.71 13.58
N GLY A 32 37.50 23.14 14.04
CA GLY A 32 37.94 21.79 13.62
C GLY A 32 36.95 20.69 14.04
N VAL A 33 36.45 20.74 15.28
CA VAL A 33 35.47 19.77 15.78
C VAL A 33 34.13 19.89 15.05
N VAL A 34 33.63 21.10 14.85
CA VAL A 34 32.38 21.32 14.10
C VAL A 34 32.55 20.87 12.64
N GLY A 35 33.70 21.22 12.02
CA GLY A 35 34.01 20.78 10.65
C GLY A 35 34.06 19.23 10.54
N ALA A 36 34.69 18.56 11.51
CA ALA A 36 34.75 17.10 11.54
C ALA A 36 33.39 16.46 11.72
N ILE A 37 32.51 17.01 12.56
CA ILE A 37 31.13 16.53 12.74
C ILE A 37 30.34 16.70 11.45
N VAL A 38 30.44 17.84 10.77
CA VAL A 38 29.76 18.09 9.49
C VAL A 38 30.23 17.09 8.42
N ILE A 39 31.55 16.85 8.34
CA ILE A 39 32.12 15.88 7.40
C ILE A 39 31.63 14.45 7.74
N LEU A 40 31.59 14.05 9.01
CA LEU A 40 31.07 12.74 9.42
C LEU A 40 29.60 12.59 9.10
N VAL A 41 28.78 13.62 9.28
CA VAL A 41 27.38 13.62 8.89
C VAL A 41 27.24 13.48 7.37
N ILE A 42 28.03 14.21 6.58
CA ILE A 42 28.01 14.10 5.11
C ILE A 42 28.45 12.70 4.67
N ILE A 43 29.51 12.15 5.27
CA ILE A 43 29.96 10.78 4.99
C ILE A 43 28.91 9.77 5.41
N GLY A 44 28.28 9.93 6.57
CA GLY A 44 27.19 9.07 7.05
C GLY A 44 25.99 9.09 6.11
N VAL A 45 25.57 10.26 5.66
CA VAL A 45 24.51 10.44 4.68
C VAL A 45 24.90 9.82 3.34
N ALA A 46 26.10 10.07 2.85
CA ALA A 46 26.58 9.49 1.61
C ALA A 46 26.69 7.95 1.70
N ALA A 47 27.20 7.42 2.82
CA ALA A 47 27.26 5.98 3.05
C ALA A 47 25.85 5.37 3.09
N TYR A 48 24.93 5.99 3.78
CA TYR A 48 23.54 5.54 3.84
C TYR A 48 22.86 5.52 2.45
N TYR A 49 23.03 6.57 1.65
CA TYR A 49 22.35 6.66 0.36
C TYR A 49 23.05 5.96 -0.80
N PHE A 50 24.35 5.75 -0.74
CA PHE A 50 25.13 5.20 -1.86
C PHE A 50 25.85 3.91 -1.53
N ALA A 51 26.47 3.79 -0.35
CA ALA A 51 27.26 2.61 -0.01
C ALA A 51 26.40 1.46 0.54
N LEU A 52 25.42 1.74 1.41
CA LEU A 52 24.52 0.72 1.94
C LEU A 52 23.72 -0.01 0.86
N PRO A 53 23.07 0.69 -0.10
CA PRO A 53 22.38 0.01 -1.19
C PRO A 53 23.31 -0.80 -2.10
N ALA A 54 24.58 -0.40 -2.24
CA ALA A 54 25.57 -1.16 -3.01
C ALA A 54 26.08 -2.40 -2.26
N LEU A 55 26.17 -2.31 -0.92
CA LEU A 55 26.57 -3.42 -0.07
C LEU A 55 25.43 -4.40 0.22
N MET A 56 24.17 -3.95 0.11
CA MET A 56 22.98 -4.77 0.29
C MET A 56 22.14 -4.77 -1.00
N PRO A 57 22.60 -5.40 -2.07
CA PRO A 57 21.94 -5.33 -3.39
C PRO A 57 20.54 -5.93 -3.38
N ASN A 58 20.20 -6.76 -2.42
CA ASN A 58 18.90 -7.39 -2.28
C ASN A 58 17.96 -6.65 -1.29
N SER A 59 18.41 -5.54 -0.67
CA SER A 59 17.54 -4.77 0.21
C SER A 59 16.63 -3.86 -0.61
N LEU A 60 15.37 -3.81 -0.21
CA LEU A 60 14.44 -2.76 -0.63
C LEU A 60 14.74 -1.51 0.19
N SER A 61 14.51 -0.34 -0.38
CA SER A 61 14.70 0.93 0.33
C SER A 61 13.56 1.88 0.05
N GLY A 62 13.14 2.62 1.06
CA GLY A 62 12.04 3.58 0.99
C GLY A 62 10.71 3.01 1.47
N SER A 63 9.70 3.86 1.57
CA SER A 63 8.35 3.47 1.94
C SER A 63 7.65 2.76 0.79
N PHE A 64 6.93 1.70 1.10
CA PHE A 64 6.20 0.91 0.11
C PHE A 64 5.01 1.71 -0.47
N LEU A 65 4.89 1.75 -1.79
CA LEU A 65 3.79 2.41 -2.48
C LEU A 65 2.81 1.44 -3.12
N ASN A 66 3.30 0.52 -3.94
CA ASN A 66 2.47 -0.42 -4.67
C ASN A 66 3.27 -1.66 -5.10
N MET A 67 2.56 -2.74 -5.45
CA MET A 67 3.15 -3.98 -5.94
C MET A 67 2.21 -4.67 -6.91
N VAL A 68 2.79 -5.37 -7.88
CA VAL A 68 2.08 -6.39 -8.68
C VAL A 68 2.91 -7.66 -8.77
N ILE A 69 2.23 -8.79 -8.78
CA ILE A 69 2.83 -10.09 -9.00
C ILE A 69 2.57 -10.48 -10.46
N VAL A 70 3.60 -10.92 -11.14
CA VAL A 70 3.56 -11.24 -12.55
C VAL A 70 4.02 -12.68 -12.78
N PRO A 71 3.18 -13.53 -13.36
CA PRO A 71 3.61 -14.86 -13.78
C PRO A 71 4.60 -14.73 -14.95
N THR A 72 5.67 -15.49 -14.90
CA THR A 72 6.67 -15.59 -15.96
C THR A 72 6.37 -16.77 -16.87
N LYS A 73 6.99 -16.81 -18.06
CA LYS A 73 6.79 -17.90 -19.04
C LYS A 73 7.27 -19.25 -18.56
N ASP A 74 8.22 -19.27 -17.64
CA ASP A 74 8.74 -20.49 -17.00
C ASP A 74 7.90 -20.98 -15.81
N GLY A 75 6.75 -20.32 -15.55
CA GLY A 75 5.82 -20.71 -14.49
C GLY A 75 6.21 -20.22 -13.09
N LYS A 76 7.22 -19.37 -13.00
CA LYS A 76 7.59 -18.67 -11.77
C LYS A 76 6.83 -17.35 -11.66
N GLU A 77 6.90 -16.73 -10.50
CA GLU A 77 6.40 -15.38 -10.27
C GLU A 77 7.55 -14.40 -10.11
N LYS A 78 7.35 -13.19 -10.59
CA LYS A 78 8.15 -12.01 -10.25
C LYS A 78 7.30 -10.99 -9.54
N MET A 79 7.88 -10.27 -8.62
CA MET A 79 7.23 -9.13 -7.97
C MET A 79 7.81 -7.84 -8.51
N TRP A 80 6.94 -6.96 -8.94
CA TRP A 80 7.26 -5.57 -9.22
C TRP A 80 6.84 -4.75 -8.01
N ILE A 81 7.81 -4.09 -7.38
CA ILE A 81 7.62 -3.34 -6.15
C ILE A 81 7.99 -1.90 -6.40
N LEU A 82 7.10 -0.99 -6.05
CA LEU A 82 7.31 0.45 -6.11
C LEU A 82 7.50 0.99 -4.71
N THR A 83 8.60 1.71 -4.47
CA THR A 83 8.88 2.35 -3.18
C THR A 83 9.15 3.84 -3.34
N ASP A 84 8.82 4.59 -2.30
CA ASP A 84 9.15 5.99 -2.15
C ASP A 84 10.35 6.15 -1.20
N GLY A 85 11.50 6.48 -1.77
CA GLY A 85 12.74 6.79 -1.03
C GLY A 85 12.95 8.28 -0.81
N SER A 86 11.91 9.06 -0.87
CA SER A 86 11.98 10.51 -0.81
C SER A 86 12.14 11.02 0.60
N PHE A 87 12.88 12.12 0.72
CA PHE A 87 12.99 12.85 1.97
C PHE A 87 11.98 13.99 1.98
N ASN A 88 10.94 13.86 2.81
CA ASN A 88 9.86 14.83 2.91
C ASN A 88 9.99 15.67 4.17
N PHE A 89 9.94 17.00 4.02
CA PHE A 89 9.74 17.91 5.13
C PHE A 89 8.25 18.27 5.27
N ILE A 90 7.74 18.20 6.49
CA ILE A 90 6.39 18.68 6.80
C ILE A 90 6.51 20.15 7.19
N GLN A 91 6.08 21.05 6.33
CA GLN A 91 5.91 22.46 6.70
C GLN A 91 4.50 22.70 7.26
N THR A 92 4.45 23.20 8.49
CA THR A 92 3.20 23.66 9.09
C THR A 92 3.15 25.17 9.02
N THR A 93 2.36 25.71 8.12
CA THR A 93 2.14 27.17 8.02
C THR A 93 0.94 27.53 8.91
N LYS A 94 1.19 28.31 9.97
CA LYS A 94 0.15 28.85 10.84
C LYS A 94 -0.24 30.24 10.36
N SER A 95 -1.43 30.37 9.81
CA SER A 95 -2.10 31.68 9.60
C SER A 95 -3.19 31.86 10.66
N PRO A 96 -3.54 33.11 11.05
CA PRO A 96 -4.60 33.34 12.02
C PRO A 96 -5.90 32.65 11.61
N GLY A 97 -6.34 31.65 12.39
CA GLY A 97 -7.56 30.89 12.14
C GLY A 97 -7.44 29.72 11.14
N ARG A 98 -6.26 29.42 10.59
CA ARG A 98 -6.06 28.29 9.66
C ARG A 98 -4.66 27.71 9.81
N THR A 99 -4.60 26.43 10.07
CA THR A 99 -3.34 25.66 10.03
C THR A 99 -3.38 24.81 8.75
N SER A 100 -2.46 25.07 7.81
CA SER A 100 -2.26 24.20 6.66
C SER A 100 -0.94 23.46 6.83
N THR A 101 -0.98 22.15 6.66
CA THR A 101 0.20 21.29 6.59
C THR A 101 0.47 20.97 5.13
N GLY A 102 1.58 21.46 4.60
CA GLY A 102 2.09 21.09 3.28
C GLY A 102 3.26 20.12 3.44
N ARG A 103 3.37 19.15 2.56
CA ARG A 103 4.59 18.35 2.41
C ARG A 103 5.37 18.90 1.22
N GLU A 104 6.58 19.35 1.46
CA GLU A 104 7.52 19.66 0.39
C GLU A 104 8.53 18.53 0.26
N CYS A 105 8.68 18.03 -0.94
CA CYS A 105 9.66 17.00 -1.24
C CYS A 105 10.97 17.66 -1.72
N TYR A 106 12.05 17.46 -0.94
CA TYR A 106 13.36 18.01 -1.30
C TYR A 106 14.23 17.03 -2.11
N LEU A 107 14.05 15.74 -1.92
CA LEU A 107 14.77 14.70 -2.64
C LEU A 107 13.78 13.59 -3.01
N CYS A 108 13.01 13.85 -4.06
CA CYS A 108 12.02 12.90 -4.53
C CYS A 108 12.69 11.76 -5.28
N LYS A 109 12.53 10.55 -4.77
CA LYS A 109 13.07 9.33 -5.39
C LYS A 109 12.06 8.21 -5.27
N THR A 110 11.56 7.78 -6.40
CA THR A 110 10.73 6.59 -6.49
C THR A 110 11.53 5.49 -7.16
N TRP A 111 11.54 4.30 -6.56
CA TRP A 111 12.27 3.16 -7.07
C TRP A 111 11.31 2.06 -7.47
N THR A 112 11.58 1.45 -8.62
CA THR A 112 10.94 0.22 -9.06
C THR A 112 11.93 -0.92 -8.92
N TYR A 113 11.51 -1.96 -8.21
CA TYR A 113 12.26 -3.20 -8.06
C TYR A 113 11.54 -4.31 -8.80
N ILE A 114 12.30 -5.16 -9.49
CA ILE A 114 11.85 -6.45 -9.96
C ILE A 114 12.55 -7.49 -9.09
N VAL A 115 11.77 -8.29 -8.39
CA VAL A 115 12.26 -9.25 -7.39
C VAL A 115 11.85 -10.65 -7.77
N ASP A 116 12.78 -11.60 -7.67
CA ASP A 116 12.46 -13.02 -7.61
C ASP A 116 12.09 -13.37 -6.16
N PRO A 117 10.82 -13.69 -5.88
CA PRO A 117 10.40 -13.97 -4.51
C PRO A 117 10.94 -15.29 -3.99
N THR A 118 11.29 -16.24 -4.87
CA THR A 118 11.79 -17.56 -4.47
C THR A 118 13.19 -17.46 -3.88
N ASP A 119 14.05 -16.68 -4.53
CA ASP A 119 15.44 -16.49 -4.13
C ASP A 119 15.64 -15.23 -3.29
N GLN A 120 14.58 -14.45 -3.04
CA GLN A 120 14.60 -13.13 -2.37
C GLN A 120 15.64 -12.19 -3.03
N LYS A 121 15.74 -12.26 -4.34
CA LYS A 121 16.77 -11.57 -5.10
C LYS A 121 16.20 -10.40 -5.88
N VAL A 122 16.78 -9.22 -5.70
CA VAL A 122 16.50 -8.07 -6.57
C VAL A 122 17.17 -8.31 -7.93
N LEU A 123 16.35 -8.53 -8.94
CA LEU A 123 16.81 -8.76 -10.33
C LEU A 123 17.11 -7.44 -11.04
N LYS A 124 16.33 -6.41 -10.76
CA LYS A 124 16.48 -5.08 -11.37
C LYS A 124 16.00 -4.01 -10.38
N LYS A 125 16.77 -2.93 -10.29
CA LYS A 125 16.38 -1.71 -9.57
C LYS A 125 16.48 -0.55 -10.54
N THR A 126 15.39 0.20 -10.69
CA THR A 126 15.34 1.34 -11.61
C THR A 126 14.77 2.55 -10.88
N LYS A 127 15.41 3.71 -11.05
CA LYS A 127 14.81 4.96 -10.60
C LYS A 127 13.59 5.24 -11.50
N THR A 128 12.43 5.37 -10.90
CA THR A 128 11.22 5.74 -11.63
C THR A 128 11.28 7.25 -11.94
N PRO A 129 10.84 7.70 -13.12
CA PRO A 129 10.93 9.12 -13.51
C PRO A 129 10.00 10.05 -12.72
N TYR A 130 9.19 9.51 -11.83
CA TYR A 130 8.23 10.27 -11.04
C TYR A 130 8.97 10.97 -9.90
N GLU A 131 9.13 12.28 -10.02
CA GLU A 131 9.87 13.09 -9.05
C GLU A 131 9.00 13.69 -7.96
N ASP A 132 7.69 13.79 -8.16
CA ASP A 132 6.73 14.32 -7.18
C ASP A 132 5.84 13.23 -6.60
N ILE A 133 5.97 13.00 -5.31
CA ILE A 133 5.55 11.81 -4.57
C ILE A 133 4.10 11.77 -4.17
N ILE A 134 3.37 12.83 -4.38
CA ILE A 134 1.98 12.88 -3.96
C ILE A 134 1.07 12.23 -5.02
N THR A 135 1.66 11.77 -6.11
CA THR A 135 0.93 11.07 -7.17
C THR A 135 0.62 9.65 -6.74
N GLN A 136 -0.65 9.32 -6.72
CA GLN A 136 -1.09 7.95 -6.65
C GLN A 136 -0.63 7.25 -7.94
N ILE A 137 0.28 6.28 -7.78
CA ILE A 137 0.75 5.44 -8.89
C ILE A 137 0.06 4.11 -8.77
N ASP A 138 -0.77 3.79 -9.74
CA ASP A 138 -1.37 2.47 -9.85
C ASP A 138 -0.50 1.59 -10.74
N MET A 139 -0.36 0.32 -10.36
CA MET A 139 0.36 -0.69 -11.13
C MET A 139 -0.60 -1.80 -11.53
N VAL A 140 -0.61 -2.15 -12.81
CA VAL A 140 -1.50 -3.19 -13.36
C VAL A 140 -0.68 -4.17 -14.19
N ASN A 141 -0.83 -5.47 -13.92
CA ASN A 141 -0.31 -6.51 -14.80
C ASN A 141 -1.34 -6.80 -15.89
N HIS A 142 -0.96 -6.62 -17.15
CA HIS A 142 -1.83 -6.86 -18.31
C HIS A 142 -1.03 -7.32 -19.52
N ASN A 143 -1.39 -8.48 -20.08
CA ASN A 143 -0.81 -9.01 -21.31
C ASN A 143 0.73 -9.09 -21.35
N GLY A 144 1.35 -9.54 -20.25
CA GLY A 144 2.82 -9.65 -20.16
C GLY A 144 3.53 -8.30 -19.95
N GLN A 145 2.80 -7.25 -19.63
CA GLN A 145 3.31 -5.93 -19.33
C GLN A 145 2.87 -5.49 -17.93
N VAL A 146 3.72 -4.70 -17.28
CA VAL A 146 3.35 -3.95 -16.08
C VAL A 146 3.11 -2.51 -16.49
N TRP A 147 1.88 -2.07 -16.29
CA TRP A 147 1.44 -0.72 -16.59
C TRP A 147 1.57 0.15 -15.34
N PHE A 148 2.14 1.33 -15.52
CA PHE A 148 2.22 2.38 -14.51
C PHE A 148 1.29 3.50 -14.91
N ILE A 149 0.39 3.84 -14.02
CA ILE A 149 -0.66 4.82 -14.24
C ILE A 149 -0.53 5.88 -13.16
N THR A 150 -0.20 7.11 -13.56
CA THR A 150 -0.10 8.25 -12.64
C THR A 150 -1.15 9.28 -12.96
N LYS A 151 -1.81 9.77 -11.91
CA LYS A 151 -2.76 10.88 -12.04
C LYS A 151 -2.01 12.20 -12.24
N GLU A 152 -2.71 13.17 -12.81
CA GLU A 152 -2.29 14.55 -12.76
C GLU A 152 -2.14 15.02 -11.31
N TYR A 153 -1.02 15.68 -11.02
CA TYR A 153 -0.80 16.36 -9.76
C TYR A 153 -0.04 17.67 -9.99
N GLY A 154 -0.66 18.78 -9.58
CA GLY A 154 -0.07 20.10 -9.81
C GLY A 154 0.10 20.40 -11.30
N GLU A 155 1.32 20.64 -11.73
CA GLU A 155 1.66 20.94 -13.14
C GLU A 155 2.03 19.68 -13.95
N ASN A 156 2.08 18.51 -13.32
CA ASN A 156 2.47 17.27 -13.99
C ASN A 156 1.30 16.68 -14.77
N GLU A 157 1.54 16.40 -16.05
CA GLU A 157 0.57 15.72 -16.90
C GLU A 157 0.39 14.26 -16.45
N PRO A 158 -0.82 13.68 -16.63
CA PRO A 158 -1.07 12.28 -16.34
C PRO A 158 -0.20 11.39 -17.24
N GLN A 159 0.29 10.29 -16.70
CA GLN A 159 1.17 9.38 -17.43
C GLN A 159 0.60 7.97 -17.44
N VAL A 160 0.77 7.32 -18.59
CA VAL A 160 0.48 5.89 -18.80
C VAL A 160 1.69 5.28 -19.48
N GLU A 161 2.36 4.37 -18.79
CA GLU A 161 3.56 3.71 -19.30
C GLU A 161 3.41 2.20 -19.15
N ALA A 162 3.99 1.44 -20.07
CA ALA A 162 4.02 0.00 -19.97
C ALA A 162 5.45 -0.54 -20.13
N TYR A 163 5.78 -1.50 -19.31
CA TYR A 163 7.07 -2.16 -19.24
C TYR A 163 6.91 -3.65 -19.45
N ASN A 164 7.85 -4.27 -20.14
CA ASN A 164 7.93 -5.71 -20.25
C ASN A 164 8.02 -6.34 -18.84
N SER A 165 7.10 -7.22 -18.52
CA SER A 165 6.99 -7.78 -17.19
C SER A 165 8.17 -8.68 -16.79
N GLU A 166 8.88 -9.24 -17.77
CA GLU A 166 10.03 -10.13 -17.53
C GLU A 166 11.35 -9.38 -17.45
N THR A 167 11.58 -8.41 -18.35
CA THR A 167 12.88 -7.73 -18.48
C THR A 167 12.91 -6.37 -17.78
N GLY A 168 11.76 -5.77 -17.57
CA GLY A 168 11.63 -4.43 -17.03
C GLY A 168 12.01 -3.32 -18.00
N ASP A 169 12.03 -3.61 -19.29
CA ASP A 169 12.31 -2.62 -20.32
C ASP A 169 11.01 -1.88 -20.67
N LYS A 170 11.12 -0.56 -20.85
CA LYS A 170 9.97 0.25 -21.27
C LYS A 170 9.57 -0.10 -22.70
N GLU A 171 8.32 -0.48 -22.89
CA GLU A 171 7.74 -0.83 -24.20
C GLU A 171 6.79 0.24 -24.73
N MET A 172 6.25 1.08 -23.86
CA MET A 172 5.31 2.13 -24.24
C MET A 172 5.40 3.29 -23.27
N ASP A 173 5.44 4.50 -23.76
CA ASP A 173 5.25 5.72 -22.98
C ASP A 173 3.86 6.35 -23.25
N THR A 174 3.54 7.45 -22.57
CA THR A 174 2.25 8.15 -22.73
C THR A 174 2.02 8.64 -24.17
N LYS A 175 3.09 9.03 -24.89
CA LYS A 175 2.96 9.47 -26.28
C LYS A 175 2.65 8.31 -27.20
N ASP A 176 3.31 7.18 -26.98
CA ASP A 176 3.05 5.93 -27.72
C ASP A 176 1.62 5.45 -27.45
N PHE A 177 1.18 5.52 -26.19
CA PHE A 177 -0.20 5.18 -25.81
C PHE A 177 -1.22 6.07 -26.53
N ILE A 178 -1.02 7.39 -26.57
CA ILE A 178 -1.90 8.33 -27.29
C ILE A 178 -1.84 8.06 -28.79
N ALA A 179 -0.65 7.85 -29.36
CA ALA A 179 -0.49 7.60 -30.80
C ALA A 179 -1.14 6.27 -31.26
N LYS A 180 -1.15 5.27 -30.41
CA LYS A 180 -1.76 3.97 -30.67
C LYS A 180 -3.28 4.01 -30.79
N PHE A 181 -3.92 5.00 -30.12
CA PHE A 181 -5.37 5.07 -29.99
C PHE A 181 -5.91 6.42 -30.49
N PRO A 182 -6.56 6.45 -31.67
CA PRO A 182 -7.11 7.68 -32.28
C PRO A 182 -8.08 8.43 -31.36
N GLU A 183 -8.76 7.72 -30.47
CA GLU A 183 -9.68 8.29 -29.46
C GLU A 183 -9.00 9.28 -28.52
N LEU A 184 -7.68 9.17 -28.36
CA LEU A 184 -6.86 9.98 -27.47
C LEU A 184 -6.07 11.07 -28.20
N SER A 185 -6.30 11.30 -29.48
CA SER A 185 -5.52 12.23 -30.33
C SER A 185 -5.43 13.65 -29.80
N ALA A 186 -6.39 14.11 -28.98
CA ALA A 186 -6.33 15.41 -28.30
C ALA A 186 -5.36 15.49 -27.12
N GLY A 187 -4.74 14.34 -26.72
CA GLY A 187 -3.91 14.20 -25.53
C GLY A 187 -4.75 13.95 -24.27
N LEU A 188 -4.05 13.56 -23.21
CA LEU A 188 -4.66 13.25 -21.91
C LEU A 188 -4.66 14.46 -20.99
N ALA A 189 -5.79 14.74 -20.33
CA ALA A 189 -5.94 15.70 -19.25
C ALA A 189 -6.00 15.01 -17.89
N GLU A 190 -6.72 13.89 -17.80
CA GLU A 190 -6.86 13.13 -16.57
C GLU A 190 -6.80 11.63 -16.87
N VAL A 191 -6.22 10.87 -15.94
CA VAL A 191 -6.21 9.40 -15.94
C VAL A 191 -6.59 8.90 -14.56
N PHE A 192 -7.45 7.90 -14.51
CA PHE A 192 -7.85 7.23 -13.27
C PHE A 192 -8.00 5.73 -13.53
N TYR A 193 -7.37 4.91 -12.69
CA TYR A 193 -7.56 3.46 -12.71
C TYR A 193 -8.61 3.03 -11.69
N SER A 194 -9.62 2.32 -12.15
CA SER A 194 -10.60 1.64 -11.29
C SER A 194 -10.13 0.20 -11.07
N LYS A 195 -9.65 -0.09 -9.86
CA LYS A 195 -9.16 -1.42 -9.49
C LYS A 195 -10.28 -2.46 -9.50
N ASP A 196 -11.45 -2.09 -9.01
CA ASP A 196 -12.60 -3.00 -8.86
C ASP A 196 -13.18 -3.43 -10.21
N ASP A 197 -13.18 -2.53 -11.18
CA ASP A 197 -13.74 -2.75 -12.51
C ASP A 197 -12.68 -2.97 -13.60
N ASN A 198 -11.40 -2.94 -13.23
CA ASN A 198 -10.24 -3.17 -14.09
C ASN A 198 -10.23 -2.36 -15.40
N TYR A 199 -10.50 -1.05 -15.29
CA TYR A 199 -10.44 -0.13 -16.42
C TYR A 199 -9.72 1.19 -16.10
N LEU A 200 -9.23 1.86 -17.17
CA LEU A 200 -8.78 3.24 -17.12
C LEU A 200 -9.93 4.17 -17.52
N ARG A 201 -10.23 5.14 -16.67
CA ARG A 201 -11.00 6.30 -17.05
C ARG A 201 -10.05 7.39 -17.54
N LEU A 202 -10.23 7.83 -18.75
CA LEU A 202 -9.36 8.76 -19.46
C LEU A 202 -10.20 9.99 -19.85
N LYS A 203 -9.69 11.18 -19.52
CA LYS A 203 -10.26 12.43 -20.01
C LYS A 203 -9.25 13.09 -20.93
N THR A 204 -9.66 13.41 -22.14
CA THR A 204 -8.82 14.08 -23.12
C THR A 204 -8.81 15.59 -22.90
N LYS A 205 -7.78 16.29 -23.42
CA LYS A 205 -7.64 17.75 -23.30
C LYS A 205 -8.80 18.53 -23.94
N ASP A 206 -9.53 17.95 -24.88
CA ASP A 206 -10.76 18.51 -25.46
C ASP A 206 -12.03 18.14 -24.65
N GLY A 207 -11.87 17.55 -23.46
CA GLY A 207 -12.94 17.27 -22.50
C GLY A 207 -13.73 15.98 -22.74
N ARG A 208 -13.37 15.16 -23.72
CA ARG A 208 -14.03 13.87 -23.96
C ARG A 208 -13.59 12.85 -22.93
N GLU A 209 -14.53 12.09 -22.39
CA GLU A 209 -14.24 10.93 -21.54
C GLU A 209 -14.18 9.65 -22.38
N ARG A 210 -13.29 8.72 -21.99
CA ARG A 210 -13.13 7.39 -22.57
C ARG A 210 -12.78 6.40 -21.46
N LEU A 211 -13.19 5.15 -21.65
CA LEU A 211 -12.82 4.06 -20.77
C LEU A 211 -12.02 3.04 -21.56
N TYR A 212 -10.87 2.63 -21.04
CA TYR A 212 -10.11 1.53 -21.59
C TYR A 212 -10.18 0.35 -20.63
N SER A 213 -10.82 -0.73 -21.04
CA SER A 213 -10.94 -1.94 -20.24
C SER A 213 -9.72 -2.84 -20.44
N PHE A 214 -9.10 -3.24 -19.34
CA PHE A 214 -8.02 -4.23 -19.36
C PHE A 214 -8.53 -5.66 -19.61
N ASP A 215 -9.79 -5.96 -19.33
CA ASP A 215 -10.33 -7.31 -19.50
C ASP A 215 -10.40 -7.74 -20.97
N ASP A 216 -10.69 -6.81 -21.87
CA ASP A 216 -10.83 -7.09 -23.31
C ASP A 216 -9.95 -6.19 -24.19
N SER A 217 -9.14 -5.32 -23.60
CA SER A 217 -8.22 -4.39 -24.30
C SER A 217 -8.94 -3.44 -25.26
N LYS A 218 -10.15 -2.98 -24.91
CA LYS A 218 -10.98 -2.12 -25.75
C LYS A 218 -11.33 -0.79 -25.12
N PHE A 219 -11.59 0.18 -26.00
CA PHE A 219 -12.17 1.47 -25.62
C PHE A 219 -13.69 1.44 -25.63
N TYR A 220 -14.26 2.12 -24.66
CA TYR A 220 -15.67 2.40 -24.53
C TYR A 220 -15.90 3.90 -24.43
N LYS A 221 -17.01 4.37 -25.02
CA LYS A 221 -17.32 5.78 -25.04
C LYS A 221 -17.57 6.34 -23.62
N ASP A 222 -18.30 5.56 -22.83
CA ASP A 222 -18.71 5.91 -21.48
C ASP A 222 -19.00 4.63 -20.65
N TYR A 223 -19.27 4.85 -19.37
CA TYR A 223 -19.62 3.77 -18.45
C TYR A 223 -20.92 3.03 -18.84
N THR A 224 -21.83 3.71 -19.52
CA THR A 224 -23.10 3.09 -19.97
C THR A 224 -22.83 2.04 -21.05
N GLU A 225 -21.92 2.33 -21.99
CA GLU A 225 -21.52 1.39 -23.03
C GLU A 225 -20.76 0.19 -22.44
N LEU A 226 -19.78 0.45 -21.58
CA LEU A 226 -19.05 -0.59 -20.85
C LEU A 226 -20.01 -1.51 -20.09
N ASN A 227 -20.93 -0.93 -19.32
CA ASN A 227 -21.93 -1.69 -18.57
C ASN A 227 -22.87 -2.51 -19.47
N LYS A 228 -23.27 -1.98 -20.63
CA LYS A 228 -24.09 -2.76 -21.57
C LYS A 228 -23.38 -4.02 -22.04
N VAL A 229 -22.07 -3.94 -22.30
CA VAL A 229 -21.27 -5.11 -22.69
C VAL A 229 -21.11 -6.05 -21.49
N GLN A 230 -20.77 -5.53 -20.33
CA GLN A 230 -20.61 -6.32 -19.11
C GLN A 230 -21.93 -6.96 -18.61
N ARG A 231 -23.08 -6.29 -18.78
CA ARG A 231 -24.40 -6.86 -18.45
C ARG A 231 -24.85 -7.97 -19.39
N LYS A 232 -24.29 -8.01 -20.60
CA LYS A 232 -24.50 -9.14 -21.53
C LYS A 232 -23.62 -10.34 -21.17
N ASP A 233 -22.64 -10.14 -20.31
CA ASP A 233 -21.83 -11.23 -19.78
C ASP A 233 -22.68 -12.06 -18.82
N SER A 234 -23.19 -13.18 -19.33
CA SER A 234 -23.97 -14.16 -18.58
C SER A 234 -23.08 -15.09 -17.76
N THR A 235 -21.78 -14.81 -17.64
CA THR A 235 -20.85 -15.61 -16.87
C THR A 235 -21.32 -15.69 -15.43
N ILE A 236 -21.49 -16.89 -14.95
CA ILE A 236 -21.78 -17.17 -13.54
C ILE A 236 -20.47 -17.07 -12.77
N ILE A 237 -20.44 -16.24 -11.75
CA ILE A 237 -19.31 -16.11 -10.83
C ILE A 237 -19.75 -16.40 -9.40
N THR A 238 -18.79 -16.80 -8.61
CA THR A 238 -18.95 -16.96 -7.15
C THR A 238 -18.02 -15.98 -6.47
N VAL A 239 -18.54 -15.20 -5.53
CA VAL A 239 -17.74 -14.28 -4.72
C VAL A 239 -17.99 -14.54 -3.24
N PRO A 240 -16.96 -14.43 -2.39
CA PRO A 240 -17.14 -14.48 -0.95
C PRO A 240 -17.68 -13.17 -0.40
N ILE A 241 -18.46 -13.30 0.65
CA ILE A 241 -19.05 -12.19 1.40
C ILE A 241 -18.78 -12.46 2.87
N LEU A 242 -18.21 -11.48 3.54
CA LEU A 242 -18.01 -11.56 4.99
C LEU A 242 -19.07 -10.70 5.68
N THR A 243 -20.10 -11.34 6.24
CA THR A 243 -21.25 -10.67 6.84
C THR A 243 -21.25 -10.75 8.36
N SER A 244 -21.72 -9.70 9.03
CA SER A 244 -21.87 -9.68 10.49
C SER A 244 -23.14 -10.43 10.91
N GLU A 245 -23.04 -11.22 11.99
CA GLU A 245 -24.21 -11.88 12.59
C GLU A 245 -25.01 -10.90 13.47
N ASP A 246 -24.34 -9.89 14.02
CA ASP A 246 -24.93 -8.93 14.93
C ASP A 246 -24.35 -7.51 14.70
N ASN A 247 -24.96 -6.53 15.34
CA ASN A 247 -24.51 -5.14 15.31
C ASN A 247 -23.60 -4.80 16.50
N SER A 248 -22.86 -5.78 17.03
CA SER A 248 -21.96 -5.58 18.15
C SER A 248 -20.73 -4.76 17.78
N SER A 249 -20.07 -4.17 18.77
CA SER A 249 -18.80 -3.45 18.60
C SER A 249 -17.66 -4.36 18.18
N SER A 250 -17.78 -5.68 18.43
CA SER A 250 -16.84 -6.70 18.00
C SER A 250 -17.57 -7.73 17.14
N PRO A 251 -17.81 -7.44 15.86
CA PRO A 251 -18.69 -8.23 15.04
C PRO A 251 -18.17 -9.64 14.81
N ARG A 252 -19.05 -10.59 15.11
CA ARG A 252 -18.89 -11.98 14.72
C ARG A 252 -19.31 -12.11 13.26
N LYS A 253 -18.40 -12.52 12.40
CA LYS A 253 -18.67 -12.58 10.96
C LYS A 253 -18.68 -14.03 10.47
N LYS A 254 -19.55 -14.28 9.50
CA LYS A 254 -19.60 -15.53 8.74
C LYS A 254 -19.15 -15.31 7.31
N LEU A 255 -18.46 -16.28 6.75
CA LEU A 255 -18.17 -16.34 5.33
C LEU A 255 -19.37 -16.97 4.61
N LEU A 256 -19.96 -16.20 3.73
CA LEU A 256 -20.95 -16.63 2.76
C LEU A 256 -20.36 -16.60 1.36
N THR A 257 -20.97 -17.31 0.42
CA THR A 257 -20.67 -17.18 -0.99
C THR A 257 -21.94 -16.78 -1.73
N ALA A 258 -21.82 -15.79 -2.64
CA ALA A 258 -22.88 -15.43 -3.57
C ALA A 258 -22.51 -15.93 -4.97
N THR A 259 -23.36 -16.76 -5.56
CA THR A 259 -23.18 -17.31 -6.90
C THR A 259 -24.28 -16.81 -7.81
N GLY A 260 -23.94 -16.21 -8.93
CA GLY A 260 -24.90 -15.67 -9.89
C GLY A 260 -24.26 -14.96 -11.07
N PRO A 261 -25.06 -14.31 -11.94
CA PRO A 261 -24.55 -13.53 -13.05
C PRO A 261 -23.57 -12.44 -12.57
N ARG A 262 -22.44 -12.31 -13.23
CA ARG A 262 -21.38 -11.33 -12.89
C ARG A 262 -21.95 -9.92 -12.69
N ALA A 263 -22.80 -9.46 -13.58
CA ALA A 263 -23.44 -8.14 -13.47
C ALA A 263 -24.26 -7.98 -12.18
N SER A 264 -25.08 -8.98 -11.85
CA SER A 264 -25.90 -8.94 -10.63
C SER A 264 -25.05 -8.90 -9.36
N ILE A 265 -23.97 -9.68 -9.33
CA ILE A 265 -23.05 -9.72 -8.19
C ILE A 265 -22.31 -8.39 -8.04
N ARG A 266 -21.73 -7.88 -9.13
CA ARG A 266 -20.94 -6.66 -9.08
C ARG A 266 -21.78 -5.43 -8.70
N ASP A 267 -22.92 -5.25 -9.32
CA ASP A 267 -23.79 -4.09 -9.09
C ASP A 267 -24.35 -4.04 -7.65
N ASN A 268 -24.29 -5.16 -6.92
CA ASN A 268 -24.91 -5.28 -5.59
C ASN A 268 -23.93 -5.74 -4.48
N ARG A 269 -22.62 -5.83 -4.76
CA ARG A 269 -21.61 -6.35 -3.81
C ARG A 269 -21.64 -5.63 -2.46
N SER A 270 -21.73 -4.30 -2.47
CA SER A 270 -21.81 -3.51 -1.23
C SER A 270 -23.07 -3.78 -0.42
N SER A 271 -24.17 -4.14 -1.07
CA SER A 271 -25.42 -4.51 -0.40
C SER A 271 -25.33 -5.87 0.32
N PHE A 272 -24.39 -6.72 -0.10
CA PHE A 272 -24.20 -8.04 0.50
C PHE A 272 -23.38 -7.99 1.80
N GLU A 273 -22.56 -6.97 1.99
CA GLU A 273 -21.75 -6.82 3.22
C GLU A 273 -22.59 -6.53 4.46
N HIS A 274 -23.84 -6.09 4.28
CA HIS A 274 -24.80 -5.74 5.33
C HIS A 274 -26.01 -6.66 5.35
N LEU A 275 -25.81 -7.95 5.12
CA LEU A 275 -26.86 -8.99 5.11
C LEU A 275 -27.42 -9.27 6.52
N SER A 276 -28.11 -8.28 7.10
CA SER A 276 -29.02 -8.47 8.23
C SER A 276 -30.46 -8.79 7.78
N ARG A 277 -30.69 -8.85 6.47
CA ARG A 277 -32.01 -9.06 5.85
C ARG A 277 -32.19 -10.53 5.46
N ASP A 278 -33.44 -10.88 5.21
CA ASP A 278 -33.83 -12.20 4.75
C ASP A 278 -33.05 -12.60 3.49
N ILE A 279 -32.24 -13.65 3.59
CA ILE A 279 -31.40 -14.16 2.50
C ILE A 279 -32.27 -14.54 1.29
N GLU A 280 -33.47 -15.10 1.50
CA GLU A 280 -34.37 -15.49 0.43
C GLU A 280 -34.83 -14.31 -0.42
N ASP A 281 -35.11 -13.16 0.20
CA ASP A 281 -35.50 -11.95 -0.52
C ASP A 281 -34.36 -11.39 -1.39
N ILE A 282 -33.13 -11.51 -0.91
CA ILE A 282 -31.92 -11.10 -1.63
C ILE A 282 -31.65 -12.04 -2.81
N GLU A 283 -31.71 -13.34 -2.60
CA GLU A 283 -31.53 -14.34 -3.66
C GLU A 283 -32.53 -14.12 -4.80
N LYS A 284 -33.80 -13.87 -4.45
CA LYS A 284 -34.86 -13.62 -5.42
C LYS A 284 -34.69 -12.29 -6.14
N SER A 285 -34.37 -11.23 -5.40
CA SER A 285 -34.25 -9.87 -5.96
C SER A 285 -33.08 -9.74 -6.93
N TYR A 286 -31.95 -10.38 -6.63
CA TYR A 286 -30.74 -10.26 -7.43
C TYR A 286 -30.46 -11.49 -8.31
N LYS A 287 -31.31 -12.51 -8.29
CA LYS A 287 -31.14 -13.77 -9.04
C LYS A 287 -29.80 -14.45 -8.76
N ILE A 288 -29.43 -14.49 -7.51
CA ILE A 288 -28.20 -15.12 -7.02
C ILE A 288 -28.54 -16.27 -6.07
N LYS A 289 -27.55 -17.11 -5.77
CA LYS A 289 -27.64 -18.11 -4.70
C LYS A 289 -26.62 -17.75 -3.62
N ILE A 290 -27.04 -17.80 -2.38
CA ILE A 290 -26.20 -17.58 -1.21
C ILE A 290 -26.02 -18.91 -0.49
N ALA A 291 -24.77 -19.25 -0.18
CA ALA A 291 -24.42 -20.43 0.57
C ALA A 291 -23.41 -20.10 1.67
N GLN A 292 -23.45 -20.86 2.75
CA GLN A 292 -22.43 -20.83 3.79
C GLN A 292 -21.48 -22.02 3.59
N PRO A 293 -20.29 -21.80 3.01
CA PRO A 293 -19.39 -22.89 2.69
C PRO A 293 -18.75 -23.52 3.93
N LEU A 294 -18.59 -22.73 5.00
CA LEU A 294 -17.92 -23.16 6.22
C LEU A 294 -18.64 -22.61 7.45
N GLU A 295 -18.95 -23.50 8.41
CA GLU A 295 -19.50 -23.10 9.71
C GLU A 295 -18.39 -22.61 10.66
N LYS A 296 -17.80 -21.46 10.33
CA LYS A 296 -16.77 -20.81 11.13
C LYS A 296 -17.12 -19.35 11.35
N ILE A 297 -16.85 -18.88 12.57
CA ILE A 297 -16.97 -17.49 12.95
C ILE A 297 -15.60 -16.83 12.87
N TYR A 298 -15.53 -15.71 12.18
CA TYR A 298 -14.35 -14.87 12.06
C TYR A 298 -14.55 -13.60 12.92
N LEU A 299 -13.91 -13.58 14.09
CA LEU A 299 -14.04 -12.47 15.04
C LEU A 299 -13.33 -11.25 14.47
N GLU A 300 -14.04 -10.13 14.32
CA GLU A 300 -13.54 -8.90 13.67
C GLU A 300 -12.90 -9.15 12.30
N GLY A 301 -13.34 -10.22 11.63
CA GLY A 301 -12.75 -10.64 10.37
C GLY A 301 -12.84 -9.60 9.27
N ILE A 302 -11.78 -9.50 8.47
CA ILE A 302 -11.71 -8.65 7.28
C ILE A 302 -11.30 -9.53 6.10
N LEU A 303 -12.08 -9.45 5.02
CA LEU A 303 -11.75 -10.08 3.75
C LEU A 303 -10.74 -9.19 3.02
N TYR A 304 -9.51 -9.67 2.87
CA TYR A 304 -8.43 -8.93 2.24
C TYR A 304 -8.22 -9.30 0.77
N TYR A 305 -8.49 -10.55 0.43
CA TYR A 305 -8.36 -11.03 -0.94
C TYR A 305 -9.44 -12.04 -1.27
N ASP A 306 -9.94 -11.98 -2.49
CA ASP A 306 -10.81 -12.98 -3.06
C ASP A 306 -10.61 -13.14 -4.56
N ASP A 307 -10.77 -14.35 -5.04
CA ASP A 307 -10.89 -14.71 -6.44
C ASP A 307 -11.91 -15.85 -6.62
N ALA A 308 -11.95 -16.46 -7.80
CA ALA A 308 -12.88 -17.58 -8.07
C ALA A 308 -12.57 -18.86 -7.26
N ASP A 309 -11.37 -18.97 -6.72
CA ASP A 309 -10.90 -20.18 -6.06
C ASP A 309 -10.87 -20.06 -4.53
N CYS A 310 -10.50 -18.87 -4.01
CA CYS A 310 -10.28 -18.71 -2.59
C CYS A 310 -10.69 -17.35 -2.03
N ALA A 311 -10.83 -17.32 -0.70
CA ALA A 311 -10.93 -16.12 0.12
C ALA A 311 -9.82 -16.13 1.18
N ILE A 312 -9.16 -14.97 1.37
CA ILE A 312 -8.17 -14.79 2.44
C ILE A 312 -8.72 -13.79 3.45
N ILE A 313 -8.84 -14.25 4.69
CA ILE A 313 -9.47 -13.54 5.80
C ILE A 313 -8.45 -13.40 6.92
N ILE A 314 -8.30 -12.19 7.45
CA ILE A 314 -7.56 -11.95 8.69
C ILE A 314 -8.58 -11.63 9.78
N TYR A 315 -8.44 -12.28 10.94
CA TYR A 315 -9.40 -12.25 12.04
C TYR A 315 -8.71 -12.46 13.39
N LEU A 316 -9.42 -12.20 14.49
CA LEU A 316 -8.95 -12.47 15.85
C LEU A 316 -9.20 -13.94 16.23
N ASP A 317 -8.25 -14.55 16.95
CA ASP A 317 -8.39 -15.91 17.48
C ASP A 317 -9.47 -16.00 18.56
N LYS A 318 -9.61 -14.95 19.37
CA LYS A 318 -10.59 -14.84 20.47
C LYS A 318 -10.98 -13.37 20.67
N LEU A 319 -12.07 -13.12 21.38
CA LEU A 319 -12.44 -11.79 21.83
C LEU A 319 -11.66 -11.42 23.10
N GLY A 320 -11.13 -10.21 23.15
CA GLY A 320 -10.46 -9.66 24.33
C GLY A 320 -9.13 -8.96 24.03
N LYS A 321 -8.53 -8.42 25.08
CA LYS A 321 -7.33 -7.57 24.99
C LYS A 321 -6.06 -8.31 24.55
N LYS A 322 -6.04 -9.63 24.65
CA LYS A 322 -4.89 -10.49 24.29
C LYS A 322 -5.31 -11.46 23.18
N SER A 323 -5.65 -10.93 22.04
CA SER A 323 -6.13 -11.72 20.90
C SER A 323 -5.11 -11.64 19.78
N ASP A 324 -4.61 -12.78 19.36
CA ASP A 324 -3.74 -12.84 18.19
C ASP A 324 -4.56 -12.74 16.90
N ARG A 325 -3.93 -12.24 15.85
CA ARG A 325 -4.53 -12.21 14.53
C ARG A 325 -4.07 -13.40 13.72
N LEU A 326 -5.04 -14.09 13.15
CA LEU A 326 -4.84 -15.24 12.29
C LEU A 326 -5.19 -14.86 10.85
N MET A 327 -4.48 -15.43 9.90
CA MET A 327 -4.80 -15.34 8.48
C MET A 327 -5.16 -16.72 7.96
N SER A 328 -6.38 -16.88 7.45
CA SER A 328 -6.84 -18.13 6.86
C SER A 328 -7.11 -17.97 5.37
N CYS A 329 -6.80 -19.01 4.61
CA CYS A 329 -7.24 -19.20 3.24
C CYS A 329 -8.35 -20.24 3.17
N VAL A 330 -9.47 -19.89 2.56
CA VAL A 330 -10.63 -20.76 2.40
C VAL A 330 -10.81 -21.06 0.92
N ASP A 331 -10.87 -22.35 0.56
CA ASP A 331 -11.26 -22.81 -0.77
C ASP A 331 -12.77 -22.61 -0.96
N LEU A 332 -13.15 -21.76 -1.90
CA LEU A 332 -14.56 -21.42 -2.15
C LEU A 332 -15.35 -22.53 -2.85
N LYS A 333 -14.66 -23.45 -3.51
CA LYS A 333 -15.31 -24.58 -4.21
C LYS A 333 -15.71 -25.68 -3.24
N THR A 334 -14.83 -25.97 -2.28
CA THR A 334 -15.04 -27.06 -1.30
C THR A 334 -15.58 -26.56 0.03
N GLY A 335 -15.51 -25.24 0.28
CA GLY A 335 -15.85 -24.64 1.57
C GLY A 335 -14.88 -25.02 2.69
N LYS A 336 -13.70 -25.54 2.38
CA LYS A 336 -12.73 -25.97 3.39
C LYS A 336 -11.67 -24.90 3.61
N GLU A 337 -11.27 -24.76 4.88
CA GLU A 337 -10.06 -24.01 5.21
C GLU A 337 -8.85 -24.80 4.72
N MET A 338 -8.07 -24.20 3.86
CA MET A 338 -6.86 -24.80 3.31
C MET A 338 -5.73 -24.74 4.33
N TRP A 339 -5.56 -23.59 4.95
CA TRP A 339 -4.53 -23.33 5.96
C TRP A 339 -4.87 -22.10 6.80
N THR A 340 -4.22 -22.02 7.95
CA THR A 340 -4.23 -20.85 8.82
C THR A 340 -2.79 -20.55 9.22
N VAL A 341 -2.34 -19.32 9.01
CA VAL A 341 -1.02 -18.85 9.46
C VAL A 341 -1.13 -18.43 10.92
N GLN A 342 -0.17 -18.89 11.72
CA GLN A 342 -0.10 -18.56 13.14
C GLN A 342 0.56 -17.19 13.36
N PRO A 343 0.30 -16.53 14.50
CA PRO A 343 0.83 -15.20 14.77
C PRO A 343 2.35 -15.09 14.76
N ASP A 344 3.04 -16.14 15.17
CA ASP A 344 4.50 -16.23 15.20
C ASP A 344 5.14 -16.34 13.79
N GLU A 345 4.33 -16.67 12.78
CA GLU A 345 4.76 -16.68 11.37
C GLU A 345 4.45 -15.35 10.66
N MET A 346 3.78 -14.42 11.33
CA MET A 346 3.42 -13.11 10.80
C MET A 346 4.42 -12.04 11.27
N PHE A 347 4.35 -10.85 10.68
CA PHE A 347 5.13 -9.72 11.16
C PHE A 347 4.90 -9.46 12.64
N ASP A 348 5.95 -9.10 13.37
CA ASP A 348 5.85 -8.81 14.82
C ASP A 348 4.80 -7.73 15.10
N GLU A 349 4.64 -6.77 14.21
CA GLU A 349 3.64 -5.70 14.31
C GLU A 349 2.19 -6.18 14.15
N MET A 350 1.99 -7.39 13.63
CA MET A 350 0.69 -8.05 13.58
C MET A 350 0.39 -8.80 14.88
N LYS A 351 1.37 -8.99 15.73
CA LYS A 351 1.18 -9.50 17.09
C LYS A 351 0.67 -8.34 17.95
N ILE A 352 -0.24 -8.64 18.86
CA ILE A 352 -0.75 -7.64 19.79
C ILE A 352 0.26 -7.49 20.92
N ASP A 353 0.83 -6.29 21.04
CA ASP A 353 1.66 -5.97 22.19
C ASP A 353 0.79 -5.89 23.45
N GLU A 354 1.21 -6.56 24.51
CA GLU A 354 0.43 -6.67 25.75
C GLU A 354 0.21 -5.32 26.46
N GLU A 355 1.01 -4.31 26.13
CA GLU A 355 1.00 -3.02 26.82
C GLU A 355 0.21 -1.92 26.08
N ASP A 356 -0.08 -2.05 24.77
CA ASP A 356 -0.68 -0.96 23.99
C ASP A 356 -1.96 -1.36 23.24
N ASP A 357 -3.08 -1.27 23.94
CA ASP A 357 -4.44 -1.57 23.43
C ASP A 357 -4.88 -0.71 22.23
N THR A 358 -4.23 0.46 22.03
CA THR A 358 -4.65 1.47 21.04
C THR A 358 -3.99 1.28 19.67
N PHE A 359 -2.81 0.71 19.63
CA PHE A 359 -2.01 0.63 18.41
C PHE A 359 -2.46 -0.48 17.46
N SER A 360 -2.89 -1.62 18.00
CA SER A 360 -3.26 -2.80 17.20
C SER A 360 -4.48 -2.58 16.30
N SER A 361 -5.49 -1.84 16.75
CA SER A 361 -6.71 -1.61 15.96
C SER A 361 -6.50 -0.67 14.76
N LEU A 362 -5.54 0.26 14.85
CA LEU A 362 -5.24 1.23 13.79
C LEU A 362 -4.47 0.62 12.61
N PHE A 363 -3.64 -0.42 12.85
CA PHE A 363 -2.86 -1.05 11.79
C PHE A 363 -3.68 -2.00 10.91
N PHE A 364 -4.77 -2.56 11.43
CA PHE A 364 -5.58 -3.57 10.72
C PHE A 364 -6.72 -3.00 9.88
N THR A 365 -6.51 -1.84 9.30
CA THR A 365 -7.43 -1.31 8.30
C THR A 365 -7.03 -1.80 6.91
N LYS A 366 -8.00 -1.95 6.01
CA LYS A 366 -7.74 -2.25 4.57
C LYS A 366 -6.76 -1.26 3.93
N SER A 367 -6.49 -0.11 4.55
CA SER A 367 -5.54 0.89 4.06
C SER A 367 -4.08 0.54 4.35
N ASN A 368 -3.81 -0.33 5.32
CA ASN A 368 -2.45 -0.66 5.77
C ASN A 368 -2.00 -2.06 5.38
N ILE A 369 -2.95 -2.94 5.08
CA ILE A 369 -2.68 -4.32 4.65
C ILE A 369 -3.26 -4.51 3.25
N ASP A 370 -2.46 -5.04 2.34
CA ASP A 370 -2.88 -5.53 1.04
C ASP A 370 -2.46 -6.99 0.88
N VAL A 371 -3.34 -7.80 0.32
CA VAL A 371 -3.05 -9.21 0.03
C VAL A 371 -3.24 -9.43 -1.45
N LYS A 372 -2.24 -10.03 -2.09
CA LYS A 372 -2.26 -10.36 -3.51
C LYS A 372 -1.92 -11.82 -3.72
N ARG A 373 -2.49 -12.40 -4.76
CA ARG A 373 -2.19 -13.76 -5.19
C ARG A 373 -1.85 -13.80 -6.67
N SER A 374 -0.87 -14.61 -7.01
CA SER A 374 -0.58 -15.03 -8.39
C SER A 374 -0.09 -16.46 -8.37
N GLY A 375 -0.70 -17.32 -9.18
CA GLY A 375 -0.34 -18.74 -9.20
C GLY A 375 -0.37 -19.40 -7.83
N ASN A 376 0.78 -19.88 -7.38
CA ASN A 376 0.96 -20.53 -6.08
C ASN A 376 1.53 -19.57 -4.99
N LEU A 377 1.65 -18.30 -5.27
CA LEU A 377 2.18 -17.30 -4.36
C LEU A 377 1.07 -16.41 -3.81
N VAL A 378 0.99 -16.31 -2.49
CA VAL A 378 0.21 -15.30 -1.76
C VAL A 378 1.19 -14.33 -1.12
N VAL A 379 0.99 -13.05 -1.32
CA VAL A 379 1.82 -12.00 -0.73
C VAL A 379 0.98 -11.12 0.16
N LEU A 380 1.37 -11.06 1.42
CA LEU A 380 0.86 -10.12 2.40
C LEU A 380 1.80 -8.92 2.44
N GLN A 381 1.25 -7.76 2.21
CA GLN A 381 1.96 -6.49 2.31
C GLN A 381 1.49 -5.75 3.55
N LEU A 382 2.44 -5.31 4.36
CA LEU A 382 2.20 -4.40 5.47
C LEU A 382 2.85 -3.06 5.15
N LYS A 383 2.03 -2.03 5.06
CA LYS A 383 2.46 -0.69 4.64
C LYS A 383 3.56 -0.15 5.56
N ASN A 384 4.66 0.31 4.96
CA ASN A 384 5.85 0.86 5.63
C ASN A 384 6.63 -0.13 6.51
N MET A 385 6.34 -1.42 6.45
CA MET A 385 7.03 -2.44 7.26
C MET A 385 7.68 -3.49 6.38
N GLY A 386 6.94 -4.07 5.42
CA GLY A 386 7.51 -5.09 4.57
C GLY A 386 6.48 -5.91 3.82
N ILE A 387 6.96 -6.99 3.24
CA ILE A 387 6.16 -7.98 2.52
C ILE A 387 6.52 -9.38 2.97
N MET A 388 5.53 -10.24 3.05
CA MET A 388 5.68 -11.64 3.41
C MET A 388 4.99 -12.51 2.36
N GLY A 389 5.69 -13.52 1.88
CA GLY A 389 5.17 -14.46 0.89
C GLY A 389 4.84 -15.81 1.49
N PHE A 390 3.72 -16.39 1.04
CA PHE A 390 3.24 -17.70 1.47
C PHE A 390 2.95 -18.59 0.26
N ASP A 391 3.23 -19.88 0.40
CA ASP A 391 2.76 -20.89 -0.55
C ASP A 391 1.24 -21.00 -0.47
N PHE A 392 0.57 -20.82 -1.59
CA PHE A 392 -0.90 -20.80 -1.64
C PHE A 392 -1.54 -22.13 -1.19
N LYS A 393 -0.91 -23.27 -1.47
CA LYS A 393 -1.49 -24.57 -1.17
C LYS A 393 -1.32 -24.97 0.29
N THR A 394 -0.22 -24.55 0.90
CA THR A 394 0.17 -25.03 2.24
C THR A 394 0.14 -23.97 3.31
N GLY A 395 0.10 -22.68 2.94
CA GLY A 395 0.24 -21.54 3.87
C GLY A 395 1.65 -21.39 4.44
N LYS A 396 2.62 -22.20 3.99
CA LYS A 396 3.99 -22.10 4.48
C LYS A 396 4.62 -20.78 4.05
N LYS A 397 5.23 -20.07 5.00
CA LYS A 397 6.01 -18.88 4.71
C LYS A 397 7.19 -19.21 3.80
N LEU A 398 7.30 -18.52 2.69
CA LEU A 398 8.35 -18.68 1.68
C LEU A 398 9.46 -17.66 1.88
N PHE A 399 9.08 -16.40 2.15
CA PHE A 399 10.03 -15.31 2.34
C PHE A 399 9.43 -14.19 3.17
N GLU A 400 10.31 -13.34 3.66
CA GLU A 400 10.01 -12.07 4.31
C GLU A 400 11.04 -11.04 3.86
N MET A 401 10.60 -9.84 3.51
CA MET A 401 11.45 -8.74 3.07
C MET A 401 11.01 -7.46 3.78
N ASP A 402 11.89 -6.92 4.60
CA ASP A 402 11.73 -5.62 5.26
C ASP A 402 12.02 -4.48 4.28
N ILE A 403 11.42 -3.32 4.55
CA ILE A 403 11.58 -2.11 3.73
C ILE A 403 12.15 -0.97 4.56
#